data_106846d4c930f4820fa688d14c316821
#
_entry.id   106846d4c930f4820fa688d14c316821
#
_cell.length_a   1.000
_cell.length_b   1.000
_cell.length_c   1.000
_cell.angle_alpha   90.00
_cell.angle_beta   90.00
_cell.angle_gamma   90.00
#
_symmetry.space_group_name_H-M   'P 1'
#
loop_
_entity.id
_entity.type
_entity.pdbx_description
1 polymer ?
#
loop_
_entity_poly.entity_id
_entity_poly.type
_entity_poly.pdbx_seq_one_letter_code
_entity_poly.pdbx_strand_id
1 'polypeptide(L)'
;MVPEIQRTALIFVVKARTLFIETLVSLSLRFSFVWCQNTPQRQPGQLMTNLTIWHNPRCSKSRMALSLLEEHGARPTQVKYLETPPTEAQIREVLRLLGIPAIDLVRRGESTFRELSLSSTTPENELISAMASHPVLIERPVIITETRAVIGRPPENALTLLS
;
A
#
# COMPACT_ATOMS: atom_id res chain seq x y z
N MET A 1 21.32 77.01 -2.44
CA MET A 1 21.42 76.35 -1.12
C MET A 1 20.13 75.61 -0.88
N VAL A 2 20.08 74.32 -0.99
CA VAL A 2 18.89 73.48 -0.64
C VAL A 2 19.08 73.04 0.80
N PRO A 3 18.09 73.24 1.67
CA PRO A 3 18.23 72.93 3.09
C PRO A 3 18.42 71.45 3.34
N GLU A 4 19.34 71.14 4.23
CA GLU A 4 19.83 69.79 4.59
C GLU A 4 18.72 68.83 5.11
N ILE A 5 17.62 69.37 5.56
CA ILE A 5 16.45 68.68 6.09
C ILE A 5 15.72 67.87 5.03
N GLN A 6 15.77 68.27 3.76
CA GLN A 6 15.11 67.48 2.68
C GLN A 6 15.90 66.24 2.23
N ARG A 7 17.22 66.22 2.49
CA ARG A 7 18.06 65.06 2.13
C ARG A 7 17.86 63.89 3.09
N THR A 8 17.63 64.17 4.38
CA THR A 8 17.40 63.11 5.38
C THR A 8 16.05 62.42 5.23
N ALA A 9 15.01 63.14 4.83
CA ALA A 9 13.68 62.54 4.61
C ALA A 9 13.64 61.61 3.40
N LEU A 10 14.39 61.94 2.33
CA LEU A 10 14.42 61.12 1.11
C LEU A 10 15.14 59.80 1.32
N ILE A 11 16.20 59.77 2.12
CA ILE A 11 16.95 58.54 2.45
C ILE A 11 16.13 57.61 3.33
N PHE A 12 15.31 58.15 4.24
CA PHE A 12 14.46 57.35 5.12
C PHE A 12 13.31 56.66 4.36
N VAL A 13 12.70 57.34 3.39
CA VAL A 13 11.63 56.78 2.57
C VAL A 13 12.13 55.66 1.62
N VAL A 14 13.34 55.83 1.07
CA VAL A 14 13.94 54.80 0.18
C VAL A 14 14.35 53.58 1.00
N LYS A 15 14.92 53.72 2.20
CA LYS A 15 15.27 52.59 3.07
C LYS A 15 14.04 51.84 3.59
N ALA A 16 12.94 52.50 3.88
CA ALA A 16 11.72 51.84 4.31
C ALA A 16 11.06 50.99 3.19
N ARG A 17 11.15 51.46 1.95
CA ARG A 17 10.61 50.70 0.80
C ARG A 17 11.42 49.45 0.46
N THR A 18 12.73 49.49 0.57
CA THR A 18 13.59 48.29 0.31
C THR A 18 13.42 47.24 1.40
N LEU A 19 13.29 47.60 2.66
CA LEU A 19 13.06 46.65 3.76
C LEU A 19 11.71 45.95 3.65
N PHE A 20 10.66 46.64 3.14
CA PHE A 20 9.32 46.04 3.01
C PHE A 20 9.22 45.05 1.83
N ILE A 21 10.00 45.29 0.76
CA ILE A 21 10.03 44.38 -0.40
C ILE A 21 10.79 43.09 -0.08
N GLU A 22 11.91 43.17 0.67
CA GLU A 22 12.68 42.00 1.05
C GLU A 22 11.92 41.06 2.00
N THR A 23 11.11 41.61 2.92
CA THR A 23 10.31 40.78 3.85
C THR A 23 9.16 40.07 3.15
N LEU A 24 8.53 40.66 2.13
CA LEU A 24 7.45 40.01 1.37
C LEU A 24 7.99 38.94 0.40
N VAL A 25 9.13 39.16 -0.22
CA VAL A 25 9.75 38.16 -1.10
C VAL A 25 10.28 36.98 -0.28
N SER A 26 10.86 37.22 0.91
CA SER A 26 11.32 36.14 1.80
C SER A 26 10.18 35.30 2.36
N LEU A 27 9.00 35.88 2.61
CA LEU A 27 7.84 35.16 3.14
C LEU A 27 7.17 34.29 2.07
N SER A 28 7.09 34.77 0.82
CA SER A 28 6.52 33.99 -0.30
C SER A 28 7.43 32.84 -0.72
N LEU A 29 8.76 33.01 -0.69
CA LEU A 29 9.71 31.93 -0.98
C LEU A 29 9.75 30.86 0.12
N ARG A 30 9.53 31.21 1.38
CA ARG A 30 9.46 30.24 2.48
C ARG A 30 8.17 29.43 2.44
N PHE A 31 7.06 30.00 1.99
CA PHE A 31 5.78 29.28 1.89
C PHE A 31 5.75 28.28 0.73
N SER A 32 6.41 28.60 -0.40
CA SER A 32 6.55 27.67 -1.52
C SER A 32 7.50 26.51 -1.24
N PHE A 33 8.51 26.71 -0.36
CA PHE A 33 9.48 25.66 -0.05
C PHE A 33 8.94 24.61 0.93
N VAL A 34 8.01 24.98 1.82
CA VAL A 34 7.41 24.06 2.80
C VAL A 34 6.37 23.15 2.13
N TRP A 35 5.71 23.58 1.06
CA TRP A 35 4.71 22.75 0.36
C TRP A 35 5.32 21.72 -0.59
N CYS A 36 6.58 21.92 -1.00
CA CYS A 36 7.27 21.01 -1.90
C CYS A 36 7.96 19.82 -1.18
N GLN A 37 8.04 19.86 0.16
CA GLN A 37 8.72 18.80 0.94
C GLN A 37 7.80 17.64 1.32
N ASN A 38 6.51 17.74 1.08
CA ASN A 38 5.53 16.68 1.46
C ASN A 38 4.94 15.96 0.24
N THR A 39 5.49 16.12 -0.94
CA THR A 39 5.27 15.21 -2.05
C THR A 39 6.11 13.98 -1.81
N PRO A 40 5.53 12.76 -1.75
CA PRO A 40 6.32 11.55 -1.66
C PRO A 40 7.26 11.52 -2.86
N GLN A 41 8.56 11.68 -2.59
CA GLN A 41 9.63 11.63 -3.59
C GLN A 41 9.58 10.24 -4.23
N ARG A 42 9.06 10.16 -5.45
CA ARG A 42 9.09 8.94 -6.25
C ARG A 42 10.54 8.66 -6.61
N GLN A 43 11.16 7.72 -5.90
CA GLN A 43 12.52 7.29 -6.21
C GLN A 43 12.53 6.58 -7.58
N PRO A 44 13.41 6.96 -8.53
CA PRO A 44 13.53 6.28 -9.81
C PRO A 44 14.08 4.87 -9.56
N GLY A 45 13.28 3.85 -9.90
CA GLY A 45 13.63 2.44 -9.72
C GLY A 45 12.72 1.66 -8.78
N GLN A 46 11.80 2.29 -8.07
CA GLN A 46 10.80 1.59 -7.31
C GLN A 46 9.67 1.16 -8.24
N LEU A 47 9.64 -0.12 -8.60
CA LEU A 47 8.46 -0.74 -9.21
C LEU A 47 7.33 -0.66 -8.18
N MET A 48 6.55 0.43 -8.24
CA MET A 48 5.38 0.66 -7.40
C MET A 48 4.19 -0.11 -7.99
N THR A 49 4.26 -1.41 -7.96
CA THR A 49 3.03 -2.17 -7.90
C THR A 49 2.51 -2.01 -6.47
N ASN A 50 1.28 -1.51 -6.30
CA ASN A 50 0.59 -1.56 -5.02
C ASN A 50 0.43 -3.05 -4.65
N LEU A 51 1.45 -3.59 -3.99
CA LEU A 51 1.54 -5.00 -3.68
C LEU A 51 0.99 -5.21 -2.27
N THR A 52 0.01 -6.05 -2.14
CA THR A 52 -0.55 -6.46 -0.84
C THR A 52 -0.32 -7.94 -0.63
N ILE A 53 0.05 -8.35 0.57
CA ILE A 53 0.17 -9.76 0.94
C ILE A 53 -0.77 -10.08 2.11
N TRP A 54 -1.67 -11.05 1.91
CA TRP A 54 -2.37 -11.68 3.02
C TRP A 54 -1.40 -12.62 3.73
N HIS A 55 -0.92 -12.13 4.85
CA HIS A 55 0.21 -12.72 5.56
C HIS A 55 -0.22 -13.43 6.84
N ASN A 56 0.43 -14.58 7.12
CA ASN A 56 0.40 -15.22 8.42
C ASN A 56 1.84 -15.36 8.95
N PRO A 57 2.23 -14.60 10.00
CA PRO A 57 3.59 -14.65 10.55
C PRO A 57 4.01 -16.04 11.07
N ARG A 58 3.04 -16.87 11.47
CA ARG A 58 3.30 -18.23 11.96
C ARG A 58 3.51 -19.24 10.83
N CYS A 59 3.23 -18.89 9.56
CA CYS A 59 3.38 -19.77 8.42
C CYS A 59 4.76 -19.57 7.76
N SER A 60 5.58 -20.63 7.68
CA SER A 60 6.90 -20.58 7.03
C SER A 60 6.82 -20.13 5.57
N LYS A 61 5.87 -20.69 4.78
CA LYS A 61 5.68 -20.32 3.38
C LYS A 61 5.30 -18.85 3.21
N SER A 62 4.49 -18.31 4.15
CA SER A 62 4.12 -16.90 4.13
C SER A 62 5.31 -15.98 4.43
N ARG A 63 6.18 -16.37 5.36
CA ARG A 63 7.43 -15.63 5.63
C ARG A 63 8.40 -15.71 4.46
N MET A 64 8.59 -16.90 3.87
CA MET A 64 9.47 -17.08 2.72
C MET A 64 9.04 -16.23 1.53
N ALA A 65 7.75 -16.22 1.19
CA ALA A 65 7.25 -15.40 0.09
C ALA A 65 7.46 -13.90 0.36
N LEU A 66 7.27 -13.45 1.61
CA LEU A 66 7.54 -12.05 2.00
C LEU A 66 9.03 -11.72 1.85
N SER A 67 9.92 -12.58 2.36
CA SER A 67 11.38 -12.39 2.24
C SER A 67 11.82 -12.31 0.78
N LEU A 68 11.32 -13.21 -0.09
CA LEU A 68 11.62 -13.19 -1.51
C LEU A 68 11.18 -11.88 -2.20
N LEU A 69 10.00 -11.35 -1.86
CA LEU A 69 9.53 -10.08 -2.39
C LEU A 69 10.44 -8.92 -1.93
N GLU A 70 10.82 -8.90 -0.66
CA GLU A 70 11.68 -7.86 -0.08
C GLU A 70 13.11 -7.92 -0.66
N GLU A 71 13.67 -9.12 -0.85
CA GLU A 71 14.98 -9.34 -1.50
C GLU A 71 15.03 -8.81 -2.94
N HIS A 72 13.88 -8.84 -3.64
CA HIS A 72 13.73 -8.29 -4.99
C HIS A 72 13.29 -6.81 -4.99
N GLY A 73 13.39 -6.12 -3.84
CA GLY A 73 13.14 -4.69 -3.72
C GLY A 73 11.65 -4.30 -3.62
N ALA A 74 10.73 -5.27 -3.56
CA ALA A 74 9.33 -4.98 -3.33
C ALA A 74 9.05 -4.72 -1.84
N ARG A 75 8.05 -3.87 -1.57
CA ARG A 75 7.59 -3.58 -0.20
C ARG A 75 6.09 -3.78 -0.11
N PRO A 76 5.63 -5.03 0.02
CA PRO A 76 4.21 -5.31 0.07
C PRO A 76 3.57 -4.78 1.35
N THR A 77 2.35 -4.26 1.24
CA THR A 77 1.50 -3.99 2.39
C THR A 77 1.08 -5.33 3.02
N GLN A 78 1.48 -5.56 4.27
CA GLN A 78 1.19 -6.80 4.97
C GLN A 78 -0.17 -6.71 5.66
N VAL A 79 -1.11 -7.55 5.24
CA VAL A 79 -2.42 -7.72 5.87
C VAL A 79 -2.44 -9.03 6.64
N LYS A 80 -2.49 -8.96 7.95
CA LYS A 80 -2.66 -10.13 8.83
C LYS A 80 -4.11 -10.59 8.81
N TYR A 81 -4.49 -11.26 7.76
CA TYR A 81 -5.88 -11.62 7.46
C TYR A 81 -6.57 -12.50 8.51
N LEU A 82 -5.82 -13.13 9.42
CA LEU A 82 -6.38 -13.84 10.57
C LEU A 82 -6.80 -12.90 11.71
N GLU A 83 -6.18 -11.71 11.80
CA GLU A 83 -6.52 -10.67 12.79
C GLU A 83 -7.56 -9.69 12.21
N THR A 84 -7.45 -9.42 10.91
CA THR A 84 -8.37 -8.57 10.16
C THR A 84 -8.93 -9.39 8.99
N PRO A 85 -10.02 -10.15 9.20
CA PRO A 85 -10.60 -11.00 8.17
C PRO A 85 -11.04 -10.23 6.93
N PRO A 86 -10.80 -10.75 5.74
CA PRO A 86 -11.29 -10.14 4.52
C PRO A 86 -12.82 -10.29 4.42
N THR A 87 -13.47 -9.31 3.88
CA THR A 87 -14.91 -9.37 3.57
C THR A 87 -15.16 -10.30 2.38
N GLU A 88 -16.41 -10.77 2.22
CA GLU A 88 -16.80 -11.56 1.05
C GLU A 88 -16.49 -10.82 -0.27
N ALA A 89 -16.69 -9.50 -0.31
CA ALA A 89 -16.39 -8.70 -1.49
C ALA A 89 -14.90 -8.72 -1.84
N GLN A 90 -14.02 -8.63 -0.83
CA GLN A 90 -12.57 -8.73 -1.02
C GLN A 90 -12.15 -10.13 -1.48
N ILE A 91 -12.78 -11.17 -0.94
CA ILE A 91 -12.52 -12.56 -1.37
C ILE A 91 -12.94 -12.76 -2.83
N ARG A 92 -14.11 -12.27 -3.23
CA ARG A 92 -14.57 -12.32 -4.64
C ARG A 92 -13.61 -11.61 -5.58
N GLU A 93 -13.13 -10.44 -5.19
CA GLU A 93 -12.16 -9.69 -6.00
C GLU A 93 -10.84 -10.45 -6.12
N VAL A 94 -10.35 -11.03 -5.03
CA VAL A 94 -9.13 -11.85 -5.05
C VAL A 94 -9.30 -13.09 -5.95
N LEU A 95 -10.45 -13.78 -5.90
CA LEU A 95 -10.75 -14.90 -6.78
C LEU A 95 -10.74 -14.48 -8.26
N ARG A 96 -11.34 -13.33 -8.56
CA ARG A 96 -11.33 -12.75 -9.91
C ARG A 96 -9.90 -12.47 -10.40
N LEU A 97 -9.04 -11.90 -9.53
CA LEU A 97 -7.64 -11.60 -9.84
C LEU A 97 -6.76 -12.86 -9.95
N LEU A 98 -7.09 -13.90 -9.20
CA LEU A 98 -6.44 -15.22 -9.27
C LEU A 98 -6.88 -16.01 -10.51
N GLY A 99 -8.09 -15.78 -11.02
CA GLY A 99 -8.68 -16.55 -12.11
C GLY A 99 -8.98 -18.00 -11.75
N ILE A 100 -9.30 -18.28 -10.47
CA ILE A 100 -9.58 -19.62 -9.96
C ILE A 100 -10.95 -19.68 -9.27
N PRO A 101 -11.60 -20.87 -9.21
CA PRO A 101 -12.80 -21.05 -8.42
C PRO A 101 -12.51 -20.98 -6.91
N ALA A 102 -13.52 -20.65 -6.10
CA ALA A 102 -13.36 -20.50 -4.67
C ALA A 102 -12.81 -21.75 -3.96
N ILE A 103 -13.15 -22.93 -4.44
CA ILE A 103 -12.70 -24.21 -3.85
C ILE A 103 -11.17 -24.37 -3.91
N ASP A 104 -10.49 -23.75 -4.86
CA ASP A 104 -9.03 -23.83 -5.00
C ASP A 104 -8.30 -22.83 -4.10
N LEU A 105 -9.02 -21.82 -3.60
CA LEU A 105 -8.53 -20.93 -2.55
C LEU A 105 -8.75 -21.51 -1.15
N VAL A 106 -9.62 -22.53 -1.01
CA VAL A 106 -9.95 -23.13 0.29
C VAL A 106 -8.94 -24.19 0.69
N ARG A 107 -8.41 -24.10 1.88
CA ARG A 107 -7.54 -25.11 2.51
C ARG A 107 -8.37 -26.29 3.01
N ARG A 108 -8.51 -27.30 2.16
CA ARG A 108 -9.29 -28.52 2.45
C ARG A 108 -8.71 -29.37 3.61
N GLY A 109 -7.44 -29.15 3.97
CA GLY A 109 -6.78 -29.88 5.08
C GLY A 109 -7.08 -29.34 6.48
N GLU A 110 -7.75 -28.19 6.62
CA GLU A 110 -8.11 -27.63 7.92
C GLU A 110 -9.27 -28.40 8.56
N SER A 111 -9.29 -28.50 9.91
CA SER A 111 -10.38 -29.13 10.64
C SER A 111 -11.72 -28.44 10.36
N THR A 112 -11.71 -27.11 10.31
CA THR A 112 -12.86 -26.27 10.02
C THR A 112 -13.55 -26.61 8.70
N PHE A 113 -12.79 -27.04 7.67
CA PHE A 113 -13.39 -27.49 6.40
C PHE A 113 -14.33 -28.68 6.61
N ARG A 114 -13.93 -29.64 7.46
CA ARG A 114 -14.73 -30.81 7.78
C ARG A 114 -15.85 -30.51 8.76
N GLU A 115 -15.60 -29.66 9.75
CA GLU A 115 -16.57 -29.22 10.74
C GLU A 115 -17.78 -28.52 10.09
N LEU A 116 -17.51 -27.71 9.05
CA LEU A 116 -18.55 -27.04 8.26
C LEU A 116 -19.14 -27.92 7.15
N SER A 117 -18.74 -29.21 7.07
CA SER A 117 -19.20 -30.16 6.04
C SER A 117 -19.02 -29.63 4.62
N LEU A 118 -17.98 -28.82 4.38
CA LEU A 118 -17.68 -28.29 3.05
C LEU A 118 -17.12 -29.39 2.13
N SER A 119 -17.41 -29.28 0.85
CA SER A 119 -16.99 -30.24 -0.17
C SER A 119 -16.65 -29.53 -1.49
N SER A 120 -16.15 -30.29 -2.46
CA SER A 120 -15.91 -29.77 -3.81
C SER A 120 -17.19 -29.38 -4.57
N THR A 121 -18.35 -29.83 -4.09
CA THR A 121 -19.67 -29.55 -4.65
C THR A 121 -20.41 -28.43 -3.93
N THR A 122 -19.80 -27.88 -2.85
CA THR A 122 -20.38 -26.75 -2.10
C THR A 122 -20.46 -25.53 -3.01
N PRO A 123 -21.62 -24.84 -3.04
CA PRO A 123 -21.78 -23.65 -3.85
C PRO A 123 -20.73 -22.58 -3.54
N GLU A 124 -20.27 -21.86 -4.58
CA GLU A 124 -19.18 -20.88 -4.47
C GLU A 124 -19.48 -19.79 -3.43
N ASN A 125 -20.71 -19.32 -3.38
CA ASN A 125 -21.13 -18.30 -2.39
C ASN A 125 -21.00 -18.80 -0.95
N GLU A 126 -21.27 -20.07 -0.69
CA GLU A 126 -21.12 -20.67 0.64
C GLU A 126 -19.63 -20.80 1.02
N LEU A 127 -18.77 -21.18 0.07
CA LEU A 127 -17.33 -21.24 0.28
C LEU A 127 -16.76 -19.84 0.59
N ILE A 128 -17.23 -18.80 -0.09
CA ILE A 128 -16.81 -17.42 0.15
C ILE A 128 -17.26 -16.96 1.54
N SER A 129 -18.50 -17.21 1.90
CA SER A 129 -19.04 -16.87 3.23
C SER A 129 -18.31 -17.62 4.34
N ALA A 130 -17.98 -18.91 4.12
CA ALA A 130 -17.20 -19.70 5.05
C ALA A 130 -15.78 -19.13 5.22
N MET A 131 -15.11 -18.71 4.15
CA MET A 131 -13.78 -18.09 4.21
C MET A 131 -13.80 -16.72 4.92
N ALA A 132 -14.85 -15.92 4.75
CA ALA A 132 -15.00 -14.64 5.43
C ALA A 132 -15.22 -14.82 6.94
N SER A 133 -16.01 -15.81 7.32
CA SER A 133 -16.32 -16.15 8.73
C SER A 133 -15.16 -16.91 9.40
N HIS A 134 -14.45 -17.72 8.63
CA HIS A 134 -13.35 -18.57 9.09
C HIS A 134 -12.10 -18.37 8.22
N PRO A 135 -11.33 -17.28 8.40
CA PRO A 135 -10.19 -16.94 7.54
C PRO A 135 -9.08 -17.99 7.54
N VAL A 136 -9.05 -18.89 8.52
CA VAL A 136 -8.13 -20.05 8.55
C VAL A 136 -8.26 -20.93 7.30
N LEU A 137 -9.44 -20.93 6.66
CA LEU A 137 -9.73 -21.67 5.44
C LEU A 137 -9.06 -21.09 4.19
N ILE A 138 -8.57 -19.86 4.23
CA ILE A 138 -7.94 -19.22 3.08
C ILE A 138 -6.51 -19.75 2.88
N GLU A 139 -6.17 -20.15 1.63
CA GLU A 139 -4.79 -20.51 1.29
C GLU A 139 -3.83 -19.31 1.49
N ARG A 140 -2.60 -19.61 1.85
CA ARG A 140 -1.62 -18.60 2.27
C ARG A 140 -0.19 -18.91 1.85
N PRO A 141 0.56 -17.86 1.50
CA PRO A 141 0.16 -16.46 1.36
C PRO A 141 -0.59 -16.20 0.04
N VAL A 142 -1.43 -15.17 0.01
CA VAL A 142 -2.00 -14.61 -1.22
C VAL A 142 -1.34 -13.26 -1.45
N ILE A 143 -0.78 -13.05 -2.63
CA ILE A 143 -0.14 -11.81 -3.04
C ILE A 143 -1.02 -11.17 -4.11
N ILE A 144 -1.30 -9.89 -3.96
CA ILE A 144 -2.33 -9.17 -4.70
C ILE A 144 -1.73 -7.88 -5.25
N THR A 145 -1.94 -7.64 -6.55
CA THR A 145 -1.73 -6.35 -7.22
C THR A 145 -3.07 -5.79 -7.68
N GLU A 146 -3.07 -4.63 -8.30
CA GLU A 146 -4.30 -4.03 -8.87
C GLU A 146 -4.92 -4.87 -10.00
N THR A 147 -4.12 -5.66 -10.70
CA THR A 147 -4.55 -6.38 -11.92
C THR A 147 -4.47 -7.89 -11.83
N ARG A 148 -3.67 -8.43 -10.91
CA ARG A 148 -3.43 -9.86 -10.75
C ARG A 148 -3.24 -10.24 -9.29
N ALA A 149 -3.49 -11.51 -8.98
CA ALA A 149 -3.10 -12.10 -7.71
C ALA A 149 -2.45 -13.47 -7.94
N VAL A 150 -1.68 -13.95 -6.94
CA VAL A 150 -1.12 -15.29 -6.95
C VAL A 150 -1.15 -15.90 -5.56
N ILE A 151 -1.28 -17.22 -5.48
CA ILE A 151 -1.04 -17.97 -4.25
C ILE A 151 0.46 -18.28 -4.19
N GLY A 152 1.14 -17.84 -3.14
CA GLY A 152 2.58 -18.08 -2.92
C GLY A 152 2.88 -19.51 -2.46
N ARG A 153 2.46 -20.47 -3.27
CA ARG A 153 2.76 -21.90 -3.12
C ARG A 153 3.05 -22.51 -4.47
N PRO A 154 4.33 -22.79 -4.76
CA PRO A 154 5.52 -22.50 -3.93
C PRO A 154 5.77 -20.98 -3.73
N PRO A 155 6.60 -20.56 -2.74
CA PRO A 155 6.83 -19.13 -2.43
C PRO A 155 7.34 -18.31 -3.60
N GLU A 156 8.08 -18.91 -4.52
CA GLU A 156 8.67 -18.33 -5.73
C GLU A 156 7.60 -17.76 -6.68
N ASN A 157 6.36 -18.28 -6.61
CA ASN A 157 5.24 -17.75 -7.39
C ASN A 157 4.99 -16.27 -7.11
N ALA A 158 5.35 -15.78 -5.91
CA ALA A 158 5.24 -14.37 -5.56
C ALA A 158 6.00 -13.44 -6.51
N LEU A 159 7.13 -13.91 -7.07
CA LEU A 159 7.98 -13.13 -7.96
C LEU A 159 7.34 -12.88 -9.34
N THR A 160 6.36 -13.69 -9.74
CA THR A 160 5.65 -13.52 -11.02
C THR A 160 4.83 -12.23 -11.11
N LEU A 161 4.61 -11.57 -9.96
CA LEU A 161 3.93 -10.28 -9.89
C LEU A 161 4.90 -9.09 -10.02
N LEU A 162 6.21 -9.32 -10.01
CA LEU A 162 7.24 -8.29 -10.13
C LEU A 162 7.70 -8.07 -11.59
N SER A 163 7.24 -8.95 -12.50
CA SER A 163 7.57 -8.92 -13.93
C SER A 163 6.57 -8.11 -14.74
#